data_15ced535c65754ed4671957c4fef18ea
#
_entry.id   15ced535c65754ed4671957c4fef18ea
#
_cell.length_a   1.000
_cell.length_b   1.000
_cell.length_c   1.000
_cell.angle_alpha   90.00
_cell.angle_beta   90.00
_cell.angle_gamma   90.00
#
_symmetry.space_group_name_H-M   'P 1'
#
loop_
_entity.id
_entity.type
_entity.pdbx_description
1 polymer ?
#
loop_
_entity_poly.entity_id
_entity_poly.type
_entity_poly.pdbx_seq_one_letter_code
_entity_poly.pdbx_strand_id
1 'polypeptide(L)'
;MAKWIGSYIPENKTYVEVFGGAFWVYINGNINSERIVYNDYNRFMANLFESFRKPEKFLSYLQKYESQNMELFNEFQKELNLIVKHKIPFGLGDSSIATKYAYCATQVFSGSKILESKFIDLKGKYSSKYDSLQRKLQKETINEKLERITDVENMSYEELIPKYDSKDAFFYVDPPYWKTENYYSNHDFDVEDHK
;
A
#
# COMPACT_ATOMS: atom_id res chain seq x y z
N MET A 1 -16.75 5.65 6.12
CA MET A 1 -15.66 6.40 6.81
C MET A 1 -14.85 7.22 5.81
N ALA A 2 -14.15 6.67 4.80
CA ALA A 2 -13.32 7.46 3.86
C ALA A 2 -14.03 8.65 3.18
N LYS A 3 -15.25 8.44 2.67
CA LYS A 3 -16.05 9.55 2.08
C LYS A 3 -16.37 10.64 3.10
N TRP A 4 -16.63 10.26 4.34
CA TRP A 4 -16.86 11.19 5.43
C TRP A 4 -15.59 11.98 5.77
N ILE A 5 -14.44 11.30 5.92
CA ILE A 5 -13.15 11.97 6.10
C ILE A 5 -12.87 12.92 4.92
N GLY A 6 -13.05 12.43 3.68
CA GLY A 6 -12.81 13.23 2.49
C GLY A 6 -13.66 14.50 2.40
N SER A 7 -14.85 14.53 3.03
CA SER A 7 -15.70 15.73 3.05
C SER A 7 -15.19 16.84 3.98
N TYR A 8 -14.24 16.56 4.88
CA TYR A 8 -13.58 17.54 5.73
C TYR A 8 -12.26 18.05 5.16
N ILE A 9 -11.75 17.42 4.08
CA ILE A 9 -10.51 17.86 3.44
C ILE A 9 -10.80 19.13 2.67
N PRO A 10 -10.15 20.27 3.00
CA PRO A 10 -10.34 21.52 2.29
C PRO A 10 -9.80 21.41 0.86
N GLU A 11 -10.19 22.36 0.02
CA GLU A 11 -9.58 22.51 -1.31
C GLU A 11 -8.08 22.74 -1.16
N ASN A 12 -7.28 21.99 -1.89
CA ASN A 12 -5.82 22.02 -1.86
C ASN A 12 -5.26 21.64 -3.22
N LYS A 13 -4.02 22.04 -3.49
CA LYS A 13 -3.33 21.66 -4.74
C LYS A 13 -2.55 20.37 -4.59
N THR A 14 -2.02 20.11 -3.41
CA THR A 14 -1.23 18.92 -3.12
C THR A 14 -1.86 18.16 -1.96
N TYR A 15 -2.26 16.93 -2.20
CA TYR A 15 -2.73 15.99 -1.18
C TYR A 15 -1.64 14.96 -0.88
N VAL A 16 -1.29 14.79 0.38
CA VAL A 16 -0.22 13.88 0.84
C VAL A 16 -0.79 12.93 1.90
N GLU A 17 -0.78 11.61 1.67
CA GLU A 17 -0.94 10.62 2.75
C GLU A 17 0.43 10.22 3.28
N VAL A 18 0.73 10.63 4.51
CA VAL A 18 2.05 10.48 5.15
C VAL A 18 2.33 9.03 5.52
N PHE A 19 1.33 8.33 6.04
CA PHE A 19 1.33 6.91 6.36
C PHE A 19 0.30 6.23 5.46
N GLY A 20 0.66 6.02 4.20
CA GLY A 20 -0.28 5.70 3.13
C GLY A 20 -1.03 4.38 3.31
N GLY A 21 -0.34 3.34 3.77
CA GLY A 21 -0.95 2.02 3.95
C GLY A 21 -1.76 1.59 2.73
N ALA A 22 -3.05 1.31 2.91
CA ALA A 22 -3.96 0.93 1.82
C ALA A 22 -4.47 2.13 0.97
N PHE A 23 -4.03 3.34 1.24
CA PHE A 23 -4.43 4.59 0.57
C PHE A 23 -5.95 4.79 0.59
N TRP A 24 -6.55 4.38 1.69
CA TRP A 24 -7.99 4.19 1.78
C TRP A 24 -8.78 5.48 1.63
N VAL A 25 -8.28 6.58 2.19
CA VAL A 25 -8.96 7.89 2.14
C VAL A 25 -8.94 8.43 0.73
N TYR A 26 -7.81 8.39 0.03
CA TYR A 26 -7.72 8.80 -1.36
C TYR A 26 -8.59 7.93 -2.29
N ILE A 27 -8.44 6.61 -2.23
CA ILE A 27 -9.14 5.67 -3.13
C ILE A 27 -10.65 5.77 -2.99
N ASN A 28 -11.18 5.95 -1.78
CA ASN A 28 -12.62 5.93 -1.52
C ASN A 28 -13.22 7.32 -1.23
N GLY A 29 -12.38 8.33 -1.01
CA GLY A 29 -12.79 9.72 -0.84
C GLY A 29 -13.01 10.43 -2.18
N ASN A 30 -13.40 11.69 -2.10
CA ASN A 30 -13.53 12.59 -3.24
C ASN A 30 -12.44 13.65 -3.21
N ILE A 31 -11.18 13.20 -3.42
CA ILE A 31 -10.00 14.05 -3.40
C ILE A 31 -9.72 14.52 -4.83
N ASN A 32 -9.68 15.85 -5.03
CA ASN A 32 -9.51 16.45 -6.35
C ASN A 32 -8.31 17.42 -6.39
N SER A 33 -7.18 17.01 -5.84
CA SER A 33 -5.93 17.79 -5.89
C SER A 33 -5.19 17.58 -7.22
N GLU A 34 -4.41 18.56 -7.62
CA GLU A 34 -3.56 18.49 -8.84
C GLU A 34 -2.42 17.48 -8.64
N ARG A 35 -1.88 17.45 -7.43
CA ARG A 35 -0.77 16.56 -7.04
C ARG A 35 -1.25 15.60 -5.95
N ILE A 36 -1.07 14.30 -6.18
CA ILE A 36 -1.43 13.23 -5.26
C ILE A 36 -0.16 12.48 -4.89
N VAL A 37 0.19 12.55 -3.60
CA VAL A 37 1.41 11.94 -3.06
C VAL A 37 1.04 10.80 -2.14
N TYR A 38 1.53 9.63 -2.47
CA TYR A 38 1.52 8.46 -1.60
C TYR A 38 2.88 8.30 -0.94
N ASN A 39 2.93 8.10 0.36
CA ASN A 39 4.13 7.69 1.06
C ASN A 39 3.86 6.49 1.98
N ASP A 40 4.79 5.59 2.04
CA ASP A 40 4.83 4.56 3.08
C ASP A 40 6.29 4.19 3.37
N TYR A 41 6.62 4.12 4.66
CA TYR A 41 7.97 3.72 5.09
C TYR A 41 8.28 2.26 4.72
N ASN A 42 7.24 1.42 4.63
CA ASN A 42 7.37 0.05 4.13
C ASN A 42 7.62 0.05 2.62
N ARG A 43 8.86 -0.26 2.23
CA ARG A 43 9.29 -0.26 0.82
C ARG A 43 8.46 -1.19 -0.07
N PHE A 44 7.93 -2.29 0.46
CA PHE A 44 7.05 -3.17 -0.32
C PHE A 44 5.70 -2.51 -0.63
N MET A 45 5.17 -1.71 0.31
CA MET A 45 3.95 -0.93 0.07
C MET A 45 4.20 0.17 -0.96
N ALA A 46 5.29 0.93 -0.81
CA ALA A 46 5.64 1.96 -1.79
C ALA A 46 5.85 1.35 -3.19
N ASN A 47 6.56 0.21 -3.29
CA ASN A 47 6.73 -0.51 -4.55
C ASN A 47 5.41 -1.00 -5.16
N LEU A 48 4.48 -1.45 -4.33
CA LEU A 48 3.15 -1.87 -4.76
C LEU A 48 2.36 -0.69 -5.35
N PHE A 49 2.34 0.46 -4.66
CA PHE A 49 1.63 1.65 -5.15
C PHE A 49 2.30 2.26 -6.38
N GLU A 50 3.63 2.25 -6.50
CA GLU A 50 4.28 2.62 -7.75
C GLU A 50 3.90 1.68 -8.91
N SER A 51 3.74 0.38 -8.65
CA SER A 51 3.26 -0.57 -9.66
C SER A 51 1.79 -0.33 -10.03
N PHE A 52 0.97 0.12 -9.08
CA PHE A 52 -0.45 0.46 -9.31
C PHE A 52 -0.64 1.68 -10.21
N ARG A 53 0.34 2.56 -10.39
CA ARG A 53 0.27 3.67 -11.35
C ARG A 53 0.16 3.22 -12.81
N LYS A 54 0.39 1.93 -13.08
CA LYS A 54 0.18 1.27 -14.36
C LYS A 54 -0.72 0.06 -14.16
N PRO A 55 -2.01 0.28 -13.83
CA PRO A 55 -2.90 -0.77 -13.33
C PRO A 55 -3.10 -1.93 -14.31
N GLU A 56 -3.23 -1.64 -15.60
CA GLU A 56 -3.37 -2.67 -16.64
C GLU A 56 -2.13 -3.57 -16.74
N LYS A 57 -0.95 -2.94 -16.75
CA LYS A 57 0.32 -3.67 -16.75
C LYS A 57 0.46 -4.54 -15.50
N PHE A 58 0.15 -3.98 -14.34
CA PHE A 58 0.24 -4.70 -13.08
C PHE A 58 -0.78 -5.85 -13.00
N LEU A 59 -1.99 -5.65 -13.47
CA LEU A 59 -3.01 -6.70 -13.57
C LEU A 59 -2.51 -7.90 -14.38
N SER A 60 -1.77 -7.68 -15.48
CA SER A 60 -1.20 -8.76 -16.27
C SER A 60 -0.18 -9.63 -15.52
N TYR A 61 0.47 -9.07 -14.50
CA TYR A 61 1.34 -9.85 -13.60
C TYR A 61 0.52 -10.65 -12.58
N LEU A 62 -0.51 -10.03 -11.99
CA LEU A 62 -1.38 -10.73 -11.03
C LEU A 62 -2.08 -11.94 -11.68
N GLN A 63 -2.55 -11.80 -12.91
CA GLN A 63 -3.29 -12.83 -13.62
C GLN A 63 -2.47 -14.08 -13.96
N LYS A 64 -1.14 -14.06 -13.75
CA LYS A 64 -0.27 -15.24 -13.93
C LYS A 64 -0.44 -16.28 -12.83
N TYR A 65 -1.04 -15.90 -11.70
CA TYR A 65 -1.10 -16.75 -10.52
C TYR A 65 -2.53 -16.95 -10.06
N GLU A 66 -2.86 -18.19 -9.72
CA GLU A 66 -4.13 -18.55 -9.12
C GLU A 66 -4.16 -18.18 -7.63
N SER A 67 -5.30 -17.72 -7.16
CA SER A 67 -5.51 -17.47 -5.73
C SER A 67 -5.57 -18.78 -4.94
N GLN A 68 -5.39 -18.68 -3.62
CA GLN A 68 -5.54 -19.80 -2.68
C GLN A 68 -4.57 -20.99 -2.92
N ASN A 69 -3.38 -20.71 -3.44
CA ASN A 69 -2.30 -21.68 -3.56
C ASN A 69 -1.28 -21.48 -2.42
N MET A 70 -1.28 -22.40 -1.46
CA MET A 70 -0.43 -22.34 -0.27
C MET A 70 1.07 -22.53 -0.60
N GLU A 71 1.41 -23.37 -1.59
CA GLU A 71 2.79 -23.58 -1.98
C GLU A 71 3.39 -22.31 -2.56
N LEU A 72 2.64 -21.67 -3.46
CA LEU A 72 3.02 -20.39 -4.06
C LEU A 72 3.13 -19.28 -3.00
N PHE A 73 2.21 -19.25 -2.04
CA PHE A 73 2.29 -18.31 -0.92
C PHE A 73 3.58 -18.49 -0.13
N ASN A 74 3.92 -19.73 0.23
CA ASN A 74 5.12 -20.02 1.01
C ASN A 74 6.41 -19.69 0.22
N GLU A 75 6.42 -19.95 -1.08
CA GLU A 75 7.53 -19.59 -1.98
C GLU A 75 7.73 -18.08 -2.00
N PHE A 76 6.69 -17.31 -2.28
CA PHE A 76 6.75 -15.85 -2.34
C PHE A 76 7.12 -15.23 -1.00
N GLN A 77 6.52 -15.71 0.09
CA GLN A 77 6.86 -15.24 1.43
C GLN A 77 8.34 -15.48 1.76
N LYS A 78 8.88 -16.67 1.40
CA LYS A 78 10.29 -16.99 1.57
C LYS A 78 11.19 -16.05 0.78
N GLU A 79 10.88 -15.78 -0.49
CA GLU A 79 11.67 -14.87 -1.33
C GLU A 79 11.66 -13.44 -0.78
N LEU A 80 10.49 -12.93 -0.38
CA LEU A 80 10.37 -11.60 0.20
C LEU A 80 11.14 -11.50 1.54
N ASN A 81 11.09 -12.55 2.37
CA ASN A 81 11.87 -12.61 3.60
C ASN A 81 13.39 -12.63 3.34
N LEU A 82 13.86 -13.25 2.25
CA LEU A 82 15.26 -13.19 1.87
C LEU A 82 15.68 -11.76 1.48
N ILE A 83 14.82 -11.03 0.79
CA ILE A 83 15.05 -9.60 0.47
C ILE A 83 15.26 -8.80 1.76
N VAL A 84 14.38 -8.96 2.75
CA VAL A 84 14.48 -8.27 4.04
C VAL A 84 15.74 -8.70 4.78
N LYS A 85 15.95 -10.01 4.93
CA LYS A 85 17.07 -10.58 5.70
C LYS A 85 18.43 -10.14 5.16
N HIS A 86 18.60 -10.12 3.86
CA HIS A 86 19.86 -9.78 3.20
C HIS A 86 19.93 -8.34 2.72
N LYS A 87 18.93 -7.51 3.06
CA LYS A 87 18.82 -6.10 2.64
C LYS A 87 19.04 -5.92 1.14
N ILE A 88 18.44 -6.83 0.33
CA ILE A 88 18.59 -6.80 -1.13
C ILE A 88 17.89 -5.55 -1.67
N PRO A 89 18.60 -4.64 -2.36
CA PRO A 89 17.99 -3.45 -2.89
C PRO A 89 17.08 -3.78 -4.10
N PHE A 90 15.97 -3.08 -4.23
CA PHE A 90 15.11 -3.11 -5.41
C PHE A 90 14.54 -1.71 -5.68
N GLY A 91 14.27 -1.40 -6.95
CA GLY A 91 13.65 -0.14 -7.33
C GLY A 91 12.15 -0.13 -7.09
N LEU A 92 11.57 1.05 -6.88
CA LEU A 92 10.12 1.18 -6.88
C LEU A 92 9.59 0.91 -8.31
N GLY A 93 8.44 0.25 -8.40
CA GLY A 93 7.84 -0.21 -9.66
C GLY A 93 8.35 -1.57 -10.15
N ASP A 94 9.11 -2.31 -9.33
CA ASP A 94 9.41 -3.72 -9.59
C ASP A 94 8.13 -4.55 -9.46
N SER A 95 7.51 -4.81 -10.62
CA SER A 95 6.22 -5.51 -10.70
C SER A 95 6.30 -6.97 -10.24
N SER A 96 7.47 -7.61 -10.29
CA SER A 96 7.64 -8.99 -9.78
C SER A 96 7.54 -9.01 -8.26
N ILE A 97 8.31 -8.15 -7.58
CA ILE A 97 8.28 -8.02 -6.12
C ILE A 97 6.90 -7.53 -5.66
N ALA A 98 6.32 -6.54 -6.36
CA ALA A 98 4.99 -6.03 -6.04
C ALA A 98 3.91 -7.12 -6.14
N THR A 99 3.97 -7.99 -7.15
CA THR A 99 3.03 -9.10 -7.33
C THR A 99 3.14 -10.11 -6.19
N LYS A 100 4.34 -10.51 -5.82
CA LYS A 100 4.58 -11.45 -4.71
C LYS A 100 4.08 -10.87 -3.40
N TYR A 101 4.35 -9.59 -3.15
CA TYR A 101 3.88 -8.91 -1.96
C TYR A 101 2.35 -8.79 -1.92
N ALA A 102 1.71 -8.37 -3.01
CA ALA A 102 0.25 -8.31 -3.14
C ALA A 102 -0.39 -9.69 -2.94
N TYR A 103 0.23 -10.75 -3.49
CA TYR A 103 -0.21 -12.11 -3.28
C TYR A 103 -0.22 -12.47 -1.80
N CYS A 104 0.92 -12.29 -1.11
CA CYS A 104 1.02 -12.57 0.32
C CYS A 104 0.04 -11.72 1.15
N ALA A 105 -0.04 -10.41 0.88
CA ALA A 105 -0.91 -9.49 1.62
C ALA A 105 -2.40 -9.84 1.52
N THR A 106 -2.81 -10.40 0.39
CA THR A 106 -4.21 -10.76 0.13
C THR A 106 -4.59 -12.16 0.63
N GLN A 107 -3.62 -12.99 1.00
CA GLN A 107 -3.83 -14.37 1.47
C GLN A 107 -3.68 -14.50 3.00
N VAL A 108 -3.55 -13.40 3.72
CA VAL A 108 -3.45 -13.38 5.19
C VAL A 108 -4.64 -12.66 5.83
N PHE A 109 -4.85 -12.88 7.13
CA PHE A 109 -5.98 -12.28 7.85
C PHE A 109 -5.80 -10.76 8.01
N SER A 110 -4.65 -10.34 8.46
CA SER A 110 -4.31 -8.93 8.75
C SER A 110 -3.29 -8.40 7.76
N GLY A 111 -3.40 -7.14 7.40
CA GLY A 111 -2.40 -6.43 6.60
C GLY A 111 -1.10 -6.10 7.36
N SER A 112 -1.06 -6.35 8.68
CA SER A 112 0.13 -6.20 9.50
C SER A 112 0.99 -7.45 9.43
N LYS A 113 2.31 -7.30 9.51
CA LYS A 113 3.29 -8.41 9.55
C LYS A 113 3.06 -9.48 8.47
N ILE A 114 2.78 -9.04 7.24
CA ILE A 114 2.44 -9.92 6.11
C ILE A 114 3.46 -11.06 5.95
N LEU A 115 4.75 -10.74 6.09
CA LEU A 115 5.83 -11.70 5.87
C LEU A 115 6.02 -12.70 7.03
N GLU A 116 5.34 -12.48 8.17
CA GLU A 116 5.33 -13.38 9.33
C GLU A 116 3.98 -14.11 9.48
N SER A 117 2.98 -13.69 8.71
CA SER A 117 1.61 -14.20 8.81
C SER A 117 1.44 -15.56 8.14
N LYS A 118 0.46 -16.32 8.62
CA LYS A 118 0.10 -17.62 8.05
C LYS A 118 -0.90 -17.46 6.91
N PHE A 119 -0.79 -18.33 5.92
CA PHE A 119 -1.76 -18.49 4.85
C PHE A 119 -3.16 -18.81 5.41
N ILE A 120 -4.18 -18.20 4.81
CA ILE A 120 -5.58 -18.51 5.12
C ILE A 120 -6.19 -19.31 3.98
N ASP A 121 -6.51 -20.57 4.28
CA ASP A 121 -7.28 -21.43 3.39
C ASP A 121 -8.79 -21.12 3.53
N LEU A 122 -9.37 -20.52 2.51
CA LEU A 122 -10.80 -20.20 2.47
C LEU A 122 -11.69 -21.39 2.15
N LYS A 123 -11.13 -22.56 1.80
CA LYS A 123 -11.84 -23.80 1.43
C LYS A 123 -12.96 -23.59 0.40
N GLY A 124 -12.76 -22.65 -0.51
CA GLY A 124 -13.74 -22.31 -1.55
C GLY A 124 -15.02 -21.63 -1.08
N LYS A 125 -15.15 -21.28 0.21
CA LYS A 125 -16.37 -20.68 0.78
C LYS A 125 -16.53 -19.19 0.45
N TYR A 126 -15.43 -18.49 0.19
CA TYR A 126 -15.42 -17.05 -0.04
C TYR A 126 -14.51 -16.71 -1.20
N SER A 127 -14.83 -15.62 -1.90
CA SER A 127 -13.91 -15.03 -2.88
C SER A 127 -12.67 -14.52 -2.16
N SER A 128 -11.49 -14.86 -2.67
CA SER A 128 -10.25 -14.42 -2.08
C SER A 128 -10.07 -12.90 -2.21
N LYS A 129 -9.29 -12.31 -1.30
CA LYS A 129 -8.91 -10.89 -1.42
C LYS A 129 -8.07 -10.67 -2.69
N TYR A 130 -7.33 -11.67 -3.14
CA TYR A 130 -6.55 -11.63 -4.38
C TYR A 130 -7.43 -11.49 -5.62
N ASP A 131 -8.47 -12.31 -5.74
CA ASP A 131 -9.44 -12.19 -6.84
C ASP A 131 -10.20 -10.86 -6.75
N SER A 132 -10.47 -10.39 -5.54
CA SER A 132 -11.09 -9.09 -5.32
C SER A 132 -10.18 -7.93 -5.78
N LEU A 133 -8.87 -8.02 -5.55
CA LEU A 133 -7.89 -7.05 -6.04
C LEU A 133 -7.87 -7.03 -7.57
N GLN A 134 -7.80 -8.19 -8.22
CA GLN A 134 -7.84 -8.27 -9.69
C GLN A 134 -9.11 -7.64 -10.26
N ARG A 135 -10.29 -7.95 -9.69
CA ARG A 135 -11.55 -7.33 -10.11
C ARG A 135 -11.60 -5.82 -9.89
N LYS A 136 -10.95 -5.30 -8.84
CA LYS A 136 -10.86 -3.85 -8.62
C LYS A 136 -10.01 -3.16 -9.67
N LEU A 137 -8.88 -3.77 -10.06
CA LEU A 137 -7.99 -3.24 -11.10
C LEU A 137 -8.58 -3.34 -12.52
N GLN A 138 -9.75 -3.98 -12.69
CA GLN A 138 -10.51 -3.96 -13.93
C GLN A 138 -11.54 -2.81 -13.99
N LYS A 139 -11.69 -2.05 -12.90
CA LYS A 139 -12.66 -0.94 -12.84
C LYS A 139 -11.99 0.37 -13.27
N GLU A 140 -12.48 0.98 -14.32
CA GLU A 140 -12.03 2.27 -14.84
C GLU A 140 -11.92 3.34 -13.73
N THR A 141 -12.96 3.47 -12.90
CA THR A 141 -12.96 4.44 -11.79
C THR A 141 -11.86 4.25 -10.75
N ILE A 142 -11.33 3.04 -10.60
CA ILE A 142 -10.17 2.77 -9.73
C ILE A 142 -8.87 3.09 -10.49
N ASN A 143 -8.79 2.67 -11.76
CA ASN A 143 -7.60 2.89 -12.59
C ASN A 143 -7.33 4.39 -12.78
N GLU A 144 -8.35 5.20 -13.08
CA GLU A 144 -8.23 6.65 -13.15
C GLU A 144 -7.62 7.25 -11.87
N LYS A 145 -8.03 6.78 -10.70
CA LYS A 145 -7.46 7.24 -9.42
C LYS A 145 -6.01 6.80 -9.25
N LEU A 146 -5.68 5.56 -9.59
CA LEU A 146 -4.33 5.04 -9.46
C LEU A 146 -3.35 5.74 -10.42
N GLU A 147 -3.78 6.03 -11.65
CA GLU A 147 -3.00 6.76 -12.65
C GLU A 147 -2.78 8.24 -12.28
N ARG A 148 -3.69 8.83 -11.51
CA ARG A 148 -3.56 10.20 -10.98
C ARG A 148 -2.56 10.33 -9.84
N ILE A 149 -2.04 9.25 -9.26
CA ILE A 149 -0.96 9.33 -8.28
C ILE A 149 0.27 9.93 -8.95
N THR A 150 0.66 11.13 -8.54
CA THR A 150 1.79 11.84 -9.14
C THR A 150 3.13 11.37 -8.59
N ASP A 151 3.18 11.13 -7.29
CA ASP A 151 4.42 10.77 -6.59
C ASP A 151 4.16 9.58 -5.66
N VAL A 152 5.11 8.63 -5.65
CA VAL A 152 5.20 7.55 -4.68
C VAL A 152 6.53 7.67 -3.97
N GLU A 153 6.46 7.87 -2.67
CA GLU A 153 7.62 8.07 -1.80
C GLU A 153 7.81 6.88 -0.87
N ASN A 154 9.05 6.70 -0.43
CA ASN A 154 9.42 5.71 0.57
C ASN A 154 10.41 6.32 1.54
N MET A 155 9.93 7.19 2.40
CA MET A 155 10.74 7.96 3.34
C MET A 155 10.02 8.14 4.67
N SER A 156 10.76 8.60 5.67
CA SER A 156 10.17 8.90 6.98
C SER A 156 9.24 10.13 6.91
N TYR A 157 8.39 10.30 7.90
CA TYR A 157 7.49 11.45 7.96
C TYR A 157 8.26 12.76 8.18
N GLU A 158 9.40 12.71 8.90
CA GLU A 158 10.29 13.85 9.14
C GLU A 158 10.94 14.37 7.85
N GLU A 159 11.21 13.46 6.89
CA GLU A 159 11.73 13.83 5.58
C GLU A 159 10.62 14.25 4.62
N LEU A 160 9.46 13.56 4.68
CA LEU A 160 8.36 13.78 3.76
C LEU A 160 7.66 15.12 4.00
N ILE A 161 7.33 15.42 5.26
CA ILE A 161 6.56 16.63 5.58
C ILE A 161 7.30 17.90 5.11
N PRO A 162 8.57 18.13 5.44
CA PRO A 162 9.30 19.30 4.95
C PRO A 162 9.44 19.35 3.42
N LYS A 163 9.51 18.18 2.75
CA LYS A 163 9.62 18.10 1.29
C LYS A 163 8.40 18.64 0.56
N TYR A 164 7.21 18.42 1.13
CA TYR A 164 5.93 18.80 0.51
C TYR A 164 5.24 19.97 1.21
N ASP A 165 5.80 20.48 2.32
CA ASP A 165 5.20 21.58 3.06
C ASP A 165 5.08 22.85 2.21
N SER A 166 3.84 23.27 2.05
CA SER A 166 3.49 24.50 1.35
C SER A 166 2.09 24.97 1.80
N LYS A 167 1.78 26.25 1.57
CA LYS A 167 0.46 26.82 1.91
C LYS A 167 -0.72 26.14 1.19
N ASP A 168 -0.46 25.46 0.08
CA ASP A 168 -1.46 24.76 -0.75
C ASP A 168 -1.43 23.24 -0.55
N ALA A 169 -0.66 22.73 0.43
CA ALA A 169 -0.57 21.31 0.75
C ALA A 169 -1.54 20.91 1.88
N PHE A 170 -2.13 19.75 1.75
CA PHE A 170 -2.90 19.08 2.80
C PHE A 170 -2.26 17.73 3.12
N PHE A 171 -1.94 17.52 4.39
CA PHE A 171 -1.39 16.27 4.88
C PHE A 171 -2.46 15.47 5.62
N TYR A 172 -2.70 14.24 5.16
CA TYR A 172 -3.45 13.24 5.91
C TYR A 172 -2.46 12.40 6.70
N VAL A 173 -2.56 12.46 8.03
CA VAL A 173 -1.62 11.84 8.97
C VAL A 173 -2.38 10.81 9.81
N ASP A 174 -2.14 9.53 9.56
CA ASP A 174 -2.75 8.39 10.27
C ASP A 174 -1.63 7.41 10.68
N PRO A 175 -0.83 7.79 11.71
CA PRO A 175 0.33 7.01 12.13
C PRO A 175 -0.09 5.71 12.83
N PRO A 176 0.84 4.78 13.06
CA PRO A 176 0.61 3.62 13.93
C PRO A 176 0.04 4.09 15.28
N TYR A 177 -1.01 3.42 15.75
CA TYR A 177 -1.68 3.85 16.98
C TYR A 177 -0.84 3.57 18.22
N TRP A 178 -0.97 4.42 19.21
CA TRP A 178 -0.31 4.29 20.51
C TRP A 178 -0.42 2.88 21.10
N LYS A 179 0.71 2.30 21.47
CA LYS A 179 0.85 0.92 21.97
C LYS A 179 0.51 -0.19 20.96
N THR A 180 0.34 0.12 19.69
CA THR A 180 0.12 -0.87 18.64
C THR A 180 1.19 -0.83 17.55
N GLU A 181 2.27 -0.09 17.76
CA GLU A 181 3.38 0.09 16.83
C GLU A 181 3.93 -1.28 16.41
N ASN A 182 4.04 -2.22 17.35
CA ASN A 182 4.50 -3.59 17.09
C ASN A 182 3.61 -4.42 16.14
N TYR A 183 2.41 -3.95 15.81
CA TYR A 183 1.56 -4.61 14.81
C TYR A 183 2.00 -4.33 13.38
N TYR A 184 2.82 -3.32 13.18
CA TYR A 184 3.36 -2.97 11.87
C TYR A 184 4.77 -3.54 11.72
N SER A 185 5.19 -3.87 10.52
CA SER A 185 6.53 -4.36 10.21
C SER A 185 7.27 -3.36 9.33
N ASN A 186 8.60 -3.39 9.43
CA ASN A 186 9.48 -2.57 8.59
C ASN A 186 9.27 -1.06 8.76
N HIS A 187 9.07 -0.59 9.99
CA HIS A 187 9.06 0.82 10.38
C HIS A 187 9.93 1.01 11.63
N ASP A 188 10.33 2.24 11.87
CA ASP A 188 11.08 2.69 13.05
C ASP A 188 10.25 3.65 13.94
N PHE A 189 8.95 3.80 13.66
CA PHE A 189 8.03 4.60 14.44
C PHE A 189 7.80 3.98 15.82
N ASP A 190 8.06 4.74 16.89
CA ASP A 190 7.97 4.28 18.27
C ASP A 190 7.14 5.22 19.17
N VAL A 191 7.17 4.95 20.48
CA VAL A 191 6.41 5.71 21.48
C VAL A 191 6.86 7.17 21.57
N GLU A 192 8.12 7.49 21.29
CA GLU A 192 8.63 8.87 21.32
C GLU A 192 8.11 9.70 20.13
N ASP A 193 7.85 9.08 18.99
CA ASP A 193 7.30 9.72 17.79
C ASP A 193 5.85 10.20 17.96
N HIS A 194 5.17 9.74 19.01
CA HIS A 194 3.82 10.21 19.37
C HIS A 194 3.82 11.51 20.21
N LYS A 195 4.98 12.01 20.65
CA LYS A 195 5.11 13.21 21.49
C LYS A 195 5.27 14.46 20.66
#